data_973233e71fb3d03ea07767b1a56941f8
#
_entry.id   973233e71fb3d03ea07767b1a56941f8
#
_cell.length_a   1.000
_cell.length_b   1.000
_cell.length_c   1.000
_cell.angle_alpha   90.00
_cell.angle_beta   90.00
_cell.angle_gamma   90.00
#
_symmetry.space_group_name_H-M   'P 1'
#
loop_
_entity.id
_entity.type
_entity.pdbx_description
1 polymer ?
#
loop_
_entity_poly.entity_id
_entity_poly.type
_entity_poly.pdbx_seq_one_letter_code
_entity_poly.pdbx_strand_id
1 'polypeptide(L)'
;MEYKRDFCVSTCVYGGMEPHTVWSVIKSFMSGLNFYFPMRPDDALIGRSRSIEATQFLKDNLAPYLVFLDADITFEPWQLEKLVEDMKQGHELVGGLYVVKKGAQLAQYGLGEKGNFPCDNGIHEVKYISTGFFGVTRELLERIQKELQLPLCHPSEWCECYPFFESGLYIDPDMGPMYISEDWDFCNKARKVGAKVYADTSIRVGHVNKKEFTVEELLEKLALSQEPSSLKINKEK
;
A
#
# COMPACT_ATOMS: atom_id res chain seq x y z
N MET A 1 -9.25 15.58 -20.57
CA MET A 1 -10.40 14.66 -20.43
C MET A 1 -10.98 14.87 -19.04
N GLU A 2 -12.29 15.01 -18.89
CA GLU A 2 -12.91 15.22 -17.57
C GLU A 2 -13.28 13.85 -16.98
N TYR A 3 -12.71 13.50 -15.83
CA TYR A 3 -13.02 12.26 -15.13
C TYR A 3 -14.33 12.36 -14.36
N LYS A 4 -15.07 11.26 -14.27
CA LYS A 4 -16.35 11.19 -13.53
C LYS A 4 -16.16 11.05 -12.02
N ARG A 5 -14.98 10.61 -11.59
CA ARG A 5 -14.60 10.41 -10.19
C ARG A 5 -13.23 11.00 -9.95
N ASP A 6 -12.96 11.41 -8.73
CA ASP A 6 -11.68 11.96 -8.34
C ASP A 6 -10.63 10.85 -8.23
N PHE A 7 -11.04 9.67 -7.76
CA PHE A 7 -10.17 8.49 -7.63
C PHE A 7 -10.98 7.17 -7.57
N CYS A 8 -10.26 6.06 -7.65
CA CYS A 8 -10.73 4.71 -7.43
C CYS A 8 -10.13 4.17 -6.14
N VAL A 9 -10.92 3.49 -5.31
CA VAL A 9 -10.40 2.65 -4.22
C VAL A 9 -10.75 1.22 -4.56
N SER A 10 -9.76 0.36 -4.75
CA SER A 10 -9.95 -1.05 -5.11
C SER A 10 -9.51 -1.97 -3.98
N THR A 11 -10.31 -2.98 -3.70
CA THR A 11 -10.05 -3.98 -2.66
C THR A 11 -10.12 -5.39 -3.23
N CYS A 12 -9.06 -6.16 -2.99
CA CYS A 12 -9.06 -7.60 -3.26
C CYS A 12 -9.54 -8.33 -1.99
N VAL A 13 -10.66 -9.05 -2.11
CA VAL A 13 -11.33 -9.68 -0.96
C VAL A 13 -11.27 -11.19 -1.08
N TYR A 14 -10.55 -11.85 -0.17
CA TYR A 14 -10.55 -13.31 -0.06
C TYR A 14 -11.14 -13.72 1.29
N GLY A 15 -12.32 -14.35 1.25
CA GLY A 15 -13.02 -14.84 2.43
C GLY A 15 -13.77 -13.79 3.25
N GLY A 16 -13.74 -12.51 2.87
CA GLY A 16 -14.47 -11.42 3.53
C GLY A 16 -13.66 -10.17 3.74
N MET A 17 -14.34 -9.08 4.09
CA MET A 17 -13.76 -7.79 4.46
C MET A 17 -14.02 -7.51 5.93
N GLU A 18 -13.02 -7.06 6.66
CA GLU A 18 -13.16 -6.77 8.09
C GLU A 18 -14.18 -5.64 8.33
N PRO A 19 -15.10 -5.79 9.31
CA PRO A 19 -16.16 -4.80 9.56
C PRO A 19 -15.63 -3.39 9.81
N HIS A 20 -14.48 -3.25 10.47
CA HIS A 20 -13.86 -1.95 10.72
C HIS A 20 -13.34 -1.31 9.42
N THR A 21 -12.82 -2.11 8.48
CA THR A 21 -12.43 -1.63 7.15
C THR A 21 -13.64 -1.17 6.34
N VAL A 22 -14.72 -1.96 6.35
CA VAL A 22 -16.01 -1.57 5.73
C VAL A 22 -16.49 -0.24 6.30
N TRP A 23 -16.40 -0.06 7.63
CA TRP A 23 -16.81 1.19 8.27
C TRP A 23 -15.92 2.37 7.85
N SER A 24 -14.61 2.18 7.66
CA SER A 24 -13.71 3.21 7.14
C SER A 24 -14.12 3.66 5.74
N VAL A 25 -14.48 2.73 4.85
CA VAL A 25 -15.01 3.05 3.50
C VAL A 25 -16.34 3.80 3.58
N ILE A 26 -17.27 3.35 4.41
CA ILE A 26 -18.57 4.03 4.60
C ILE A 26 -18.36 5.46 5.11
N LYS A 27 -17.51 5.67 6.13
CA LYS A 27 -17.17 7.02 6.62
C LYS A 27 -16.62 7.91 5.51
N SER A 28 -15.82 7.37 4.59
CA SER A 28 -15.25 8.11 3.47
C SER A 28 -16.32 8.56 2.47
N PHE A 29 -17.31 7.71 2.19
CA PHE A 29 -18.47 8.14 1.39
C PHE A 29 -19.31 9.20 2.13
N MET A 30 -19.52 9.02 3.42
CA MET A 30 -20.29 9.98 4.24
C MET A 30 -19.59 11.34 4.38
N SER A 31 -18.26 11.40 4.30
CA SER A 31 -17.49 12.66 4.30
C SER A 31 -17.54 13.41 2.97
N GLY A 32 -18.18 12.85 1.95
CA GLY A 32 -18.35 13.49 0.64
C GLY A 32 -17.22 13.25 -0.36
N LEU A 33 -16.29 12.35 -0.07
CA LEU A 33 -15.25 11.98 -1.03
C LEU A 33 -15.85 11.33 -2.29
N ASN A 34 -15.45 11.80 -3.46
CA ASN A 34 -16.01 11.38 -4.75
C ASN A 34 -15.15 10.28 -5.39
N PHE A 35 -15.38 9.04 -5.00
CA PHE A 35 -14.68 7.87 -5.55
C PHE A 35 -15.64 6.74 -5.95
N TYR A 36 -15.14 5.76 -6.70
CA TYR A 36 -15.81 4.47 -6.88
C TYR A 36 -15.02 3.35 -6.23
N PHE A 37 -15.72 2.30 -5.81
CA PHE A 37 -15.18 1.25 -4.97
C PHE A 37 -15.44 -0.14 -5.55
N PRO A 38 -14.64 -0.60 -6.54
CA PRO A 38 -14.68 -1.97 -6.99
C PRO A 38 -14.11 -2.92 -5.94
N MET A 39 -14.72 -4.09 -5.82
CA MET A 39 -14.24 -5.18 -4.99
C MET A 39 -14.05 -6.42 -5.86
N ARG A 40 -12.89 -7.05 -5.77
CA ARG A 40 -12.63 -8.35 -6.43
C ARG A 40 -12.71 -9.47 -5.40
N PRO A 41 -13.78 -10.27 -5.45
CA PRO A 41 -13.92 -11.38 -4.52
C PRO A 41 -13.16 -12.64 -4.97
N ASP A 42 -12.84 -13.50 -4.00
CA ASP A 42 -12.57 -14.94 -4.17
C ASP A 42 -11.37 -15.33 -5.05
N ASP A 43 -10.39 -14.44 -5.24
CA ASP A 43 -9.15 -14.80 -5.89
C ASP A 43 -8.01 -14.95 -4.87
N ALA A 44 -7.54 -16.18 -4.64
CA ALA A 44 -6.47 -16.48 -3.69
C ALA A 44 -5.09 -15.98 -4.14
N LEU A 45 -4.91 -15.64 -5.44
CA LEU A 45 -3.66 -15.10 -5.97
C LEU A 45 -3.69 -13.57 -5.93
N ILE A 46 -3.27 -13.00 -4.83
CA ILE A 46 -3.34 -11.55 -4.58
C ILE A 46 -2.69 -10.72 -5.70
N GLY A 47 -1.54 -11.13 -6.21
CA GLY A 47 -0.86 -10.43 -7.33
C GLY A 47 -1.70 -10.43 -8.61
N ARG A 48 -2.39 -11.54 -8.90
CA ARG A 48 -3.31 -11.61 -10.03
C ARG A 48 -4.52 -10.70 -9.79
N SER A 49 -5.14 -10.76 -8.61
CA SER A 49 -6.27 -9.89 -8.25
C SER A 49 -5.93 -8.41 -8.45
N ARG A 50 -4.80 -7.95 -7.92
CA ARG A 50 -4.35 -6.55 -8.06
C ARG A 50 -4.04 -6.21 -9.52
N SER A 51 -3.45 -7.13 -10.26
CA SER A 51 -3.17 -6.94 -11.70
C SER A 51 -4.45 -6.79 -12.52
N ILE A 52 -5.49 -7.57 -12.21
CA ILE A 52 -6.82 -7.45 -12.85
C ILE A 52 -7.45 -6.10 -12.49
N GLU A 53 -7.43 -5.70 -11.23
CA GLU A 53 -8.02 -4.42 -10.79
C GLU A 53 -7.29 -3.22 -11.42
N ALA A 54 -5.96 -3.23 -11.49
CA ALA A 54 -5.18 -2.19 -12.18
C ALA A 54 -5.52 -2.14 -13.69
N THR A 55 -5.68 -3.31 -14.32
CA THR A 55 -6.05 -3.41 -15.74
C THR A 55 -7.47 -2.88 -15.97
N GLN A 56 -8.41 -3.25 -15.12
CA GLN A 56 -9.79 -2.77 -15.21
C GLN A 56 -9.88 -1.25 -14.96
N PHE A 57 -9.15 -0.74 -13.99
CA PHE A 57 -9.05 0.70 -13.75
C PHE A 57 -8.57 1.46 -14.99
N LEU A 58 -7.58 0.94 -15.72
CA LEU A 58 -7.11 1.54 -16.97
C LEU A 58 -8.20 1.50 -18.07
N LYS A 59 -8.94 0.40 -18.16
CA LYS A 59 -10.05 0.25 -19.15
C LYS A 59 -11.23 1.16 -18.85
N ASP A 60 -11.64 1.26 -17.58
CA ASP A 60 -12.81 2.03 -17.18
C ASP A 60 -12.62 3.54 -17.40
N ASN A 61 -11.41 4.03 -17.29
CA ASN A 61 -11.05 5.43 -17.51
C ASN A 61 -11.96 6.43 -16.76
N LEU A 62 -12.35 6.09 -15.54
CA LEU A 62 -13.28 6.88 -14.72
C LEU A 62 -12.59 7.87 -13.79
N ALA A 63 -11.34 7.63 -13.44
CA ALA A 63 -10.57 8.40 -12.47
C ALA A 63 -9.06 8.46 -12.80
N PRO A 64 -8.34 9.49 -12.33
CA PRO A 64 -6.89 9.61 -12.56
C PRO A 64 -6.03 8.84 -11.55
N TYR A 65 -6.56 8.46 -10.38
CA TYR A 65 -5.82 7.85 -9.29
C TYR A 65 -6.46 6.53 -8.87
N LEU A 66 -5.62 5.52 -8.62
CA LEU A 66 -6.02 4.23 -8.06
C LEU A 66 -5.41 4.09 -6.67
N VAL A 67 -6.24 3.81 -5.68
CA VAL A 67 -5.84 3.44 -4.32
C VAL A 67 -6.14 1.97 -4.11
N PHE A 68 -5.14 1.19 -3.73
CA PHE A 68 -5.34 -0.17 -3.24
C PHE A 68 -5.54 -0.13 -1.72
N LEU A 69 -6.57 -0.85 -1.29
CA LEU A 69 -6.96 -1.02 0.11
C LEU A 69 -7.07 -2.53 0.40
N ASP A 70 -6.29 -3.05 1.34
CA ASP A 70 -6.49 -4.42 1.78
C ASP A 70 -7.75 -4.53 2.65
N ALA A 71 -8.38 -5.70 2.61
CA ALA A 71 -9.67 -5.97 3.25
C ALA A 71 -9.64 -5.92 4.79
N ASP A 72 -8.49 -5.70 5.39
CA ASP A 72 -8.22 -5.66 6.83
C ASP A 72 -7.45 -4.42 7.30
N ILE A 73 -7.44 -3.37 6.48
CA ILE A 73 -6.86 -2.07 6.83
C ILE A 73 -7.96 -1.10 7.27
N THR A 74 -7.77 -0.46 8.42
CA THR A 74 -8.67 0.58 8.95
C THR A 74 -8.04 1.95 8.80
N PHE A 75 -8.86 2.94 8.46
CA PHE A 75 -8.38 4.31 8.23
C PHE A 75 -9.50 5.33 8.47
N GLU A 76 -9.10 6.59 8.64
CA GLU A 76 -10.01 7.73 8.68
C GLU A 76 -10.10 8.43 7.31
N PRO A 77 -11.23 9.05 6.95
CA PRO A 77 -11.42 9.66 5.62
C PRO A 77 -10.31 10.62 5.20
N TRP A 78 -9.77 11.42 6.14
CA TRP A 78 -8.69 12.36 5.86
C TRP A 78 -7.39 11.68 5.39
N GLN A 79 -7.14 10.42 5.82
CA GLN A 79 -5.95 9.67 5.40
C GLN A 79 -6.05 9.26 3.93
N LEU A 80 -7.25 8.90 3.49
CA LEU A 80 -7.53 8.61 2.09
C LEU A 80 -7.43 9.87 1.22
N GLU A 81 -8.00 10.99 1.69
CA GLU A 81 -7.90 12.29 1.03
C GLU A 81 -6.44 12.75 0.91
N LYS A 82 -5.66 12.63 1.99
CA LYS A 82 -4.23 12.99 2.01
C LYS A 82 -3.43 12.16 1.02
N LEU A 83 -3.67 10.85 0.94
CA LEU A 83 -2.99 9.97 -0.02
C LEU A 83 -3.25 10.41 -1.47
N VAL A 84 -4.49 10.81 -1.78
CA VAL A 84 -4.85 11.33 -3.11
C VAL A 84 -4.21 12.69 -3.35
N GLU A 85 -4.15 13.55 -2.34
CA GLU A 85 -3.48 14.85 -2.44
C GLU A 85 -1.98 14.71 -2.71
N ASP A 86 -1.31 13.75 -2.10
CA ASP A 86 0.10 13.46 -2.39
C ASP A 86 0.32 13.09 -3.86
N MET A 87 -0.59 12.28 -4.43
CA MET A 87 -0.53 11.96 -5.87
C MET A 87 -0.75 13.19 -6.75
N LYS A 88 -1.68 14.09 -6.38
CA LYS A 88 -1.88 15.37 -7.08
C LYS A 88 -0.64 16.27 -7.03
N GLN A 89 0.15 16.17 -5.98
CA GLN A 89 1.41 16.90 -5.81
C GLN A 89 2.60 16.28 -6.57
N GLY A 90 2.37 15.18 -7.29
CA GLY A 90 3.36 14.54 -8.15
C GLY A 90 4.06 13.31 -7.57
N HIS A 91 3.63 12.80 -6.42
CA HIS A 91 4.11 11.54 -5.88
C HIS A 91 3.35 10.38 -6.55
N GLU A 92 3.82 9.95 -7.73
CA GLU A 92 3.12 8.99 -8.59
C GLU A 92 2.85 7.63 -7.95
N LEU A 93 3.66 7.24 -6.95
CA LEU A 93 3.50 6.02 -6.16
C LEU A 93 3.80 6.34 -4.70
N VAL A 94 2.78 6.34 -3.85
CA VAL A 94 2.87 6.72 -2.45
C VAL A 94 2.00 5.84 -1.58
N GLY A 95 2.48 5.48 -0.38
CA GLY A 95 1.74 4.66 0.58
C GLY A 95 1.72 5.25 1.98
N GLY A 96 0.69 4.90 2.74
CA GLY A 96 0.61 5.14 4.17
C GLY A 96 1.33 4.05 4.97
N LEU A 97 1.55 4.30 6.24
CA LEU A 97 2.24 3.40 7.15
C LEU A 97 1.27 2.48 7.88
N TYR A 98 1.63 1.21 7.97
CA TYR A 98 0.99 0.25 8.85
C TYR A 98 1.97 -0.83 9.32
N VAL A 99 1.59 -1.55 10.35
CA VAL A 99 2.42 -2.63 10.91
C VAL A 99 1.98 -3.98 10.37
N VAL A 100 2.92 -4.91 10.23
CA VAL A 100 2.58 -6.31 9.91
C VAL A 100 1.75 -6.94 11.02
N LYS A 101 0.94 -7.95 10.71
CA LYS A 101 -0.01 -8.58 11.67
C LYS A 101 0.60 -9.10 12.98
N LYS A 102 1.91 -9.21 13.06
CA LYS A 102 2.63 -9.52 14.32
C LYS A 102 2.93 -8.29 15.17
N GLY A 103 2.63 -7.07 14.68
CA GLY A 103 2.78 -5.82 15.40
C GLY A 103 4.23 -5.42 15.74
N ALA A 104 5.23 -6.04 15.09
CA ALA A 104 6.64 -5.86 15.44
C ALA A 104 7.45 -5.11 14.38
N GLN A 105 6.91 -4.89 13.18
CA GLN A 105 7.61 -4.28 12.05
C GLN A 105 6.63 -3.47 11.20
N LEU A 106 7.13 -2.39 10.60
CA LEU A 106 6.41 -1.69 9.54
C LEU A 106 6.41 -2.53 8.27
N ALA A 107 5.35 -2.38 7.49
CA ALA A 107 5.23 -3.03 6.19
C ALA A 107 6.10 -2.37 5.10
N GLN A 108 6.59 -1.15 5.34
CA GLN A 108 7.48 -0.41 4.44
C GLN A 108 8.95 -0.75 4.70
N TYR A 109 9.75 -0.73 3.64
CA TYR A 109 11.19 -1.04 3.70
C TYR A 109 12.04 0.07 3.07
N GLY A 110 13.19 0.35 3.69
CA GLY A 110 14.16 1.32 3.19
C GLY A 110 13.91 2.76 3.63
N LEU A 111 13.20 2.95 4.75
CA LEU A 111 13.11 4.22 5.46
C LEU A 111 14.31 4.41 6.37
N GLY A 112 15.11 5.44 6.07
CA GLY A 112 16.21 5.89 6.90
C GLY A 112 17.46 5.01 6.90
N GLU A 113 18.56 5.53 7.40
CA GLU A 113 19.78 4.78 7.65
C GLU A 113 19.63 3.92 8.91
N LYS A 114 19.99 2.62 8.83
CA LYS A 114 20.11 1.69 9.96
C LYS A 114 18.87 1.54 10.85
N GLY A 115 17.67 1.50 10.24
CA GLY A 115 16.46 1.20 10.99
C GLY A 115 15.85 2.37 11.77
N ASN A 116 16.37 3.59 11.60
CA ASN A 116 15.72 4.79 12.10
C ASN A 116 14.55 5.13 11.16
N PHE A 117 13.34 5.04 11.69
CA PHE A 117 12.11 5.36 11.00
C PHE A 117 11.78 6.83 11.24
N PRO A 118 11.78 7.71 10.22
CA PRO A 118 11.35 9.08 10.40
C PRO A 118 9.82 9.12 10.64
N CYS A 119 9.42 9.54 11.83
CA CYS A 119 8.01 9.78 12.17
C CYS A 119 7.73 11.28 12.30
N ASP A 120 8.18 12.04 11.32
CA ASP A 120 8.14 13.50 11.29
C ASP A 120 6.91 14.07 10.57
N ASN A 121 5.96 13.20 10.18
CA ASN A 121 4.79 13.50 9.37
C ASN A 121 5.13 14.04 7.97
N GLY A 122 6.30 13.70 7.45
CA GLY A 122 6.78 14.04 6.11
C GLY A 122 6.61 12.91 5.11
N ILE A 123 6.84 13.24 3.83
CA ILE A 123 6.88 12.27 2.73
C ILE A 123 8.34 11.92 2.45
N HIS A 124 8.65 10.63 2.44
CA HIS A 124 10.01 10.12 2.27
C HIS A 124 10.10 9.16 1.09
N GLU A 125 11.18 9.30 0.30
CA GLU A 125 11.52 8.31 -0.71
C GLU A 125 11.97 7.01 -0.03
N VAL A 126 11.41 5.88 -0.46
CA VAL A 126 11.66 4.56 0.12
C VAL A 126 11.95 3.54 -0.96
N LYS A 127 12.57 2.42 -0.60
CA LYS A 127 12.84 1.35 -1.55
C LYS A 127 11.56 0.59 -1.91
N TYR A 128 10.73 0.28 -0.92
CA TYR A 128 9.51 -0.50 -1.07
C TYR A 128 8.39 0.03 -0.18
N ILE A 129 7.17 -0.05 -0.66
CA ILE A 129 5.93 0.09 0.11
C ILE A 129 5.07 -1.17 -0.09
N SER A 130 4.22 -1.44 0.87
CA SER A 130 3.25 -2.53 0.76
C SER A 130 1.88 -2.02 0.35
N THR A 131 1.13 -2.85 -0.33
CA THR A 131 -0.10 -2.50 -1.05
C THR A 131 -1.34 -2.40 -0.17
N GLY A 132 -1.25 -2.60 1.14
CA GLY A 132 -2.42 -2.55 2.04
C GLY A 132 -3.10 -1.18 2.08
N PHE A 133 -2.35 -0.09 1.88
CA PHE A 133 -2.87 1.27 1.75
C PHE A 133 -1.90 2.11 0.91
N PHE A 134 -2.02 2.06 -0.41
CA PHE A 134 -1.18 2.85 -1.29
C PHE A 134 -1.92 3.37 -2.52
N GLY A 135 -1.45 4.50 -3.04
CA GLY A 135 -1.95 5.15 -4.24
C GLY A 135 -0.95 5.09 -5.39
N VAL A 136 -1.48 4.95 -6.60
CA VAL A 136 -0.73 5.01 -7.85
C VAL A 136 -1.47 5.85 -8.88
N THR A 137 -0.74 6.67 -9.64
CA THR A 137 -1.34 7.46 -10.73
C THR A 137 -1.61 6.59 -11.96
N ARG A 138 -2.63 6.95 -12.73
CA ARG A 138 -2.91 6.32 -14.03
C ARG A 138 -1.71 6.40 -14.96
N GLU A 139 -1.09 7.56 -15.04
CA GLU A 139 0.07 7.82 -15.89
C GLU A 139 1.23 6.87 -15.59
N LEU A 140 1.46 6.55 -14.31
CA LEU A 140 2.49 5.58 -13.93
C LEU A 140 2.12 4.16 -14.38
N LEU A 141 0.87 3.73 -14.21
CA LEU A 141 0.41 2.42 -14.68
C LEU A 141 0.55 2.28 -16.20
N GLU A 142 0.10 3.31 -16.96
CA GLU A 142 0.23 3.35 -18.41
C GLU A 142 1.69 3.31 -18.86
N ARG A 143 2.58 4.04 -18.17
CA ARG A 143 4.02 4.07 -18.44
C ARG A 143 4.66 2.71 -18.14
N ILE A 144 4.33 2.06 -17.02
CA ILE A 144 4.79 0.71 -16.69
C ILE A 144 4.36 -0.29 -17.77
N GLN A 145 3.08 -0.29 -18.13
CA GLN A 145 2.55 -1.19 -19.17
C GLN A 145 3.30 -1.03 -20.49
N LYS A 146 3.47 0.21 -20.93
CA LYS A 146 4.04 0.55 -22.24
C LYS A 146 5.56 0.30 -22.28
N GLU A 147 6.31 0.84 -21.32
CA GLU A 147 7.78 0.79 -21.37
C GLU A 147 8.33 -0.59 -21.02
N LEU A 148 7.67 -1.32 -20.12
CA LEU A 148 8.05 -2.70 -19.83
C LEU A 148 7.39 -3.71 -20.78
N GLN A 149 6.57 -3.26 -21.73
CA GLN A 149 5.89 -4.09 -22.71
C GLN A 149 5.13 -5.25 -22.07
N LEU A 150 4.40 -4.96 -20.98
CA LEU A 150 3.68 -6.00 -20.25
C LEU A 150 2.68 -6.72 -21.19
N PRO A 151 2.73 -8.05 -21.28
CA PRO A 151 1.80 -8.79 -22.13
C PRO A 151 0.38 -8.75 -21.54
N LEU A 152 -0.64 -8.73 -22.40
CA LEU A 152 -2.01 -8.95 -21.95
C LEU A 152 -2.21 -10.45 -21.74
N CYS A 153 -2.38 -10.86 -20.49
CA CYS A 153 -2.65 -12.24 -20.11
C CYS A 153 -4.15 -12.51 -20.19
N HIS A 154 -4.54 -13.73 -20.59
CA HIS A 154 -5.93 -14.21 -20.62
C HIS A 154 -6.92 -13.26 -21.32
N PRO A 155 -6.64 -12.81 -22.56
CA PRO A 155 -7.50 -11.85 -23.25
C PRO A 155 -8.93 -12.40 -23.38
N SER A 156 -9.89 -11.54 -23.06
CA SER A 156 -11.34 -11.84 -23.07
C SER A 156 -11.81 -12.87 -22.02
N GLU A 157 -10.96 -13.25 -21.07
CA GLU A 157 -11.35 -14.10 -19.94
C GLU A 157 -11.60 -13.27 -18.67
N TRP A 158 -12.19 -13.89 -17.65
CA TRP A 158 -12.50 -13.22 -16.36
C TRP A 158 -11.26 -12.71 -15.62
N CYS A 159 -10.10 -13.29 -15.90
CA CYS A 159 -8.81 -12.94 -15.29
C CYS A 159 -7.88 -12.17 -16.24
N GLU A 160 -8.42 -11.55 -17.29
CA GLU A 160 -7.64 -10.73 -18.21
C GLU A 160 -6.90 -9.61 -17.47
N CYS A 161 -5.58 -9.58 -17.58
CA CYS A 161 -4.77 -8.56 -16.91
C CYS A 161 -3.40 -8.35 -17.58
N TYR A 162 -2.85 -7.17 -17.39
CA TYR A 162 -1.42 -6.93 -17.48
C TYR A 162 -0.76 -7.32 -16.15
N PRO A 163 0.36 -8.10 -16.15
CA PRO A 163 0.98 -8.58 -14.92
C PRO A 163 1.76 -7.47 -14.20
N PHE A 164 1.03 -6.50 -13.63
CA PHE A 164 1.60 -5.42 -12.85
C PHE A 164 2.26 -5.91 -11.56
N PHE A 165 1.64 -6.92 -10.93
CA PHE A 165 2.00 -7.45 -9.62
C PHE A 165 2.38 -8.93 -9.74
N GLU A 166 3.68 -9.25 -9.57
CA GLU A 166 4.18 -10.61 -9.66
C GLU A 166 5.08 -10.92 -8.46
N SER A 167 4.94 -12.10 -7.90
CA SER A 167 5.88 -12.59 -6.89
C SER A 167 6.89 -13.51 -7.54
N GLY A 168 8.16 -13.44 -7.14
CA GLY A 168 9.17 -14.29 -7.75
C GLY A 168 10.60 -14.02 -7.32
N LEU A 169 11.52 -14.67 -8.03
CA LEU A 169 12.95 -14.48 -7.84
C LEU A 169 13.39 -13.12 -8.40
N TYR A 170 14.07 -12.37 -7.58
CA TYR A 170 14.71 -11.11 -7.95
C TYR A 170 16.16 -11.12 -7.50
N ILE A 171 17.06 -10.66 -8.34
CA ILE A 171 18.47 -10.51 -7.99
C ILE A 171 18.70 -9.06 -7.65
N ASP A 172 18.75 -8.78 -6.35
CA ASP A 172 19.06 -7.44 -5.84
C ASP A 172 20.57 -7.18 -6.01
N PRO A 173 20.99 -6.02 -6.52
CA PRO A 173 22.42 -5.70 -6.72
C PRO A 173 23.24 -5.77 -5.44
N ASP A 174 22.66 -5.42 -4.30
CA ASP A 174 23.35 -5.31 -3.01
C ASP A 174 23.15 -6.54 -2.14
N MET A 175 21.94 -7.14 -2.18
CA MET A 175 21.52 -8.22 -1.29
C MET A 175 21.57 -9.62 -1.93
N GLY A 176 21.74 -9.70 -3.26
CA GLY A 176 21.75 -10.96 -4.00
C GLY A 176 20.37 -11.54 -4.25
N PRO A 177 20.22 -12.88 -4.36
CA PRO A 177 18.96 -13.52 -4.68
C PRO A 177 17.91 -13.33 -3.57
N MET A 178 16.73 -12.81 -3.94
CA MET A 178 15.59 -12.61 -3.05
C MET A 178 14.33 -13.19 -3.69
N TYR A 179 13.46 -13.78 -2.87
CA TYR A 179 12.08 -14.03 -3.29
C TYR A 179 11.24 -12.85 -2.84
N ILE A 180 10.80 -12.03 -3.79
CA ILE A 180 10.05 -10.82 -3.50
C ILE A 180 8.54 -11.04 -3.65
N SER A 181 7.78 -10.28 -2.84
CA SER A 181 6.34 -10.20 -2.95
C SER A 181 5.91 -9.33 -4.14
N GLU A 182 4.65 -9.40 -4.49
CA GLU A 182 4.07 -8.70 -5.64
C GLU A 182 4.10 -7.16 -5.48
N ASP A 183 4.01 -6.66 -4.26
CA ASP A 183 4.10 -5.23 -3.95
C ASP A 183 5.53 -4.69 -4.15
N TRP A 184 6.54 -5.46 -3.76
CA TRP A 184 7.94 -5.09 -4.01
C TRP A 184 8.31 -5.20 -5.49
N ASP A 185 7.75 -6.18 -6.19
CA ASP A 185 7.91 -6.28 -7.65
C ASP A 185 7.30 -5.06 -8.35
N PHE A 186 6.10 -4.63 -7.94
CA PHE A 186 5.48 -3.43 -8.46
C PHE A 186 6.35 -2.18 -8.23
N CYS A 187 6.92 -2.02 -7.02
CA CYS A 187 7.88 -0.95 -6.74
C CYS A 187 9.13 -1.03 -7.64
N ASN A 188 9.62 -2.24 -7.95
CA ASN A 188 10.72 -2.43 -8.89
C ASN A 188 10.34 -2.03 -10.31
N LYS A 189 9.14 -2.41 -10.78
CA LYS A 189 8.61 -2.00 -12.09
C LYS A 189 8.47 -0.49 -12.20
N ALA A 190 7.95 0.17 -11.15
CA ALA A 190 7.84 1.63 -11.09
C ALA A 190 9.22 2.31 -11.24
N ARG A 191 10.22 1.85 -10.49
CA ARG A 191 11.59 2.41 -10.59
C ARG A 191 12.25 2.17 -11.95
N LYS A 192 12.00 1.02 -12.58
CA LYS A 192 12.52 0.74 -13.93
C LYS A 192 12.05 1.74 -14.99
N VAL A 193 10.88 2.35 -14.78
CA VAL A 193 10.34 3.41 -15.65
C VAL A 193 10.55 4.82 -15.09
N GLY A 194 11.52 4.98 -14.18
CA GLY A 194 11.96 6.26 -13.66
C GLY A 194 11.09 6.87 -12.56
N ALA A 195 10.06 6.17 -12.05
CA ALA A 195 9.27 6.66 -10.94
C ALA A 195 10.01 6.44 -9.61
N LYS A 196 9.70 7.31 -8.64
CA LYS A 196 10.12 7.16 -7.26
C LYS A 196 8.99 6.58 -6.42
N VAL A 197 9.35 5.88 -5.37
CA VAL A 197 8.42 5.28 -4.42
C VAL A 197 8.46 6.08 -3.13
N TYR A 198 7.30 6.43 -2.59
CA TYR A 198 7.20 7.29 -1.40
C TYR A 198 6.35 6.65 -0.29
N ALA A 199 6.67 7.00 0.94
CA ALA A 199 5.84 6.76 2.11
C ALA A 199 5.53 8.10 2.78
N ASP A 200 4.24 8.39 3.01
CA ASP A 200 3.82 9.53 3.84
C ASP A 200 3.69 9.07 5.29
N THR A 201 4.55 9.57 6.16
CA THR A 201 4.63 9.19 7.58
C THR A 201 3.55 9.84 8.43
N SER A 202 2.78 10.78 7.88
CA SER A 202 1.57 11.32 8.51
C SER A 202 0.37 10.38 8.37
N ILE A 203 0.35 9.56 7.31
CA ILE A 203 -0.73 8.58 7.06
C ILE A 203 -0.39 7.28 7.81
N ARG A 204 -1.01 7.07 8.97
CA ARG A 204 -0.82 5.90 9.81
C ARG A 204 -2.13 5.17 9.95
N VAL A 205 -2.22 3.99 9.32
CA VAL A 205 -3.46 3.20 9.26
C VAL A 205 -3.38 1.96 10.14
N GLY A 206 -4.53 1.46 10.57
CA GLY A 206 -4.62 0.25 11.39
C GLY A 206 -4.60 -1.01 10.54
N HIS A 207 -4.07 -2.11 11.08
CA HIS A 207 -4.06 -3.42 10.44
C HIS A 207 -4.73 -4.44 11.36
N VAL A 208 -5.89 -4.94 10.96
CA VAL A 208 -6.73 -5.82 11.78
C VAL A 208 -6.26 -7.28 11.66
N ASN A 209 -6.04 -7.91 12.81
CA ASN A 209 -5.84 -9.36 12.90
C ASN A 209 -6.32 -9.86 14.25
N LYS A 210 -7.58 -10.14 14.41
CA LYS A 210 -8.28 -10.39 15.71
C LYS A 210 -8.18 -9.21 16.68
N LYS A 211 -7.16 -8.37 16.55
CA LYS A 211 -7.04 -7.01 17.10
C LYS A 211 -6.44 -6.10 16.02
N GLU A 212 -6.69 -4.82 16.15
CA GLU A 212 -6.01 -3.80 15.35
C GLU A 212 -4.57 -3.62 15.85
N PHE A 213 -3.59 -3.60 14.93
CA PHE A 213 -2.21 -3.21 15.21
C PHE A 213 -1.98 -1.83 14.61
N THR A 214 -1.46 -0.89 15.40
CA THR A 214 -1.23 0.50 14.98
C THR A 214 0.25 0.87 14.97
N VAL A 215 0.60 1.91 14.23
CA VAL A 215 1.96 2.48 14.24
C VAL A 215 2.27 3.07 15.63
N GLU A 216 1.29 3.67 16.28
CA GLU A 216 1.42 4.22 17.63
C GLU A 216 1.83 3.15 18.64
N GLU A 217 1.19 1.95 18.61
CA GLU A 217 1.61 0.82 19.46
C GLU A 217 3.06 0.38 19.18
N LEU A 218 3.50 0.42 17.92
CA LEU A 218 4.89 0.11 17.58
C LEU A 218 5.84 1.18 18.11
N LEU A 219 5.52 2.46 17.95
CA LEU A 219 6.31 3.58 18.45
C LEU A 219 6.44 3.56 19.98
N GLU A 220 5.36 3.28 20.70
CA GLU A 220 5.38 3.10 22.14
C GLU A 220 6.32 1.95 22.54
N LYS A 221 6.23 0.80 21.87
CA LYS A 221 7.14 -0.33 22.13
C LYS A 221 8.61 0.02 21.84
N LEU A 222 8.89 0.77 20.77
CA LEU A 222 10.24 1.20 20.42
C LEU A 222 10.78 2.23 21.42
N ALA A 223 9.97 3.18 21.85
CA ALA A 223 10.32 4.16 22.88
C ALA A 223 10.65 3.46 24.21
N LEU A 224 9.82 2.49 24.64
CA LEU A 224 10.07 1.69 25.84
C LEU A 224 11.35 0.82 25.72
N SER A 225 11.72 0.39 24.51
CA SER A 225 12.95 -0.39 24.27
C SER A 225 14.21 0.46 24.28
N GLN A 226 14.09 1.78 24.14
CA GLN A 226 15.20 2.74 24.15
C GLN A 226 15.44 3.38 25.54
N GLU A 227 14.58 3.13 26.53
CA GLU A 227 14.86 3.53 27.90
C GLU A 227 16.05 2.70 28.42
N PRO A 228 17.11 3.34 28.94
CA PRO A 228 18.20 2.61 29.53
C PRO A 228 17.67 1.79 30.71
N SER A 229 17.99 0.51 30.76
CA SER A 229 17.65 -0.46 31.79
C SER A 229 18.16 -0.01 33.16
N SER A 230 17.41 0.87 33.84
CA SER A 230 17.66 1.34 35.21
C SER A 230 16.57 0.91 36.18
N LEU A 231 16.01 -0.28 35.99
CA LEU A 231 15.23 -0.95 37.01
C LEU A 231 15.96 -2.26 37.41
N LYS A 232 17.12 -2.10 38.06
CA LYS A 232 17.61 -3.16 38.96
C LYS A 232 16.66 -3.17 40.16
N ILE A 233 15.67 -4.07 40.11
CA ILE A 233 14.95 -4.45 41.32
C ILE A 233 15.91 -5.21 42.18
N ASN A 234 16.49 -4.56 43.20
CA ASN A 234 17.16 -5.22 44.30
C ASN A 234 16.14 -6.15 44.99
N LYS A 235 16.26 -7.45 44.71
CA LYS A 235 15.77 -8.48 45.63
C LYS A 235 16.82 -8.66 46.71
N GLU A 236 16.72 -7.95 47.80
CA GLU A 236 17.30 -8.33 49.06
C GLU A 236 16.23 -8.61 50.07
N LYS A 237 16.31 -9.82 50.61
CA LYS A 237 15.72 -10.45 51.79
C LYS A 237 14.31 -10.97 51.70
#